data_83bd98fc1b08ace06b426beeed306fe8
#
_entry.id   83bd98fc1b08ace06b426beeed306fe8
#
_cell.length_a   1.000
_cell.length_b   1.000
_cell.length_c   1.000
_cell.angle_alpha   90.00
_cell.angle_beta   90.00
_cell.angle_gamma   90.00
#
_symmetry.space_group_name_H-M   'P 1'
#
loop_
_entity.id
_entity.type
_entity.pdbx_description
1 polymer ?
#
loop_
_entity_poly.entity_id
_entity_poly.type
_entity_poly.pdbx_seq_one_letter_code
_entity_poly.pdbx_strand_id
1 'polypeptide(L)'
;AGWSKYVEAYELLVGKTVVGESPLANAQVRASATRPKPGKTDRFRRPTYDILRASTPITLDGRMDEAAWHEATNMGPFHFTWWKSGKKKQTVAKLLWDDKYLYVGHICQDEYITARYKNHDDPVARDDCFEVMVAPDPDRPDFYFNIEWNVRGAYIDGHRANGPKKPSVPWAAAGVRIAGTFRGTLNDDSDKDRFWTCEVAIPLANFAKYMKRKSLRPGDRWNLNLNRHGGDTNMQYSQWSRADTSKPSFHTPHRFGQVTFINSPPRSGNSD
;
A
#
# COMPACT_ATOMS: atom_id res chain seq x y z
N ALA A 1 13.74 8.54 14.06
CA ALA A 1 14.05 9.77 13.33
C ALA A 1 13.37 9.84 11.94
N GLY A 2 12.90 8.73 11.35
CA GLY A 2 12.22 8.72 10.04
C GLY A 2 10.73 9.04 10.12
N TRP A 3 10.06 8.57 11.13
CA TRP A 3 8.62 8.62 11.28
C TRP A 3 8.07 10.05 11.48
N SER A 4 8.71 10.89 12.30
CA SER A 4 8.29 12.27 12.53
C SER A 4 8.21 13.10 11.24
N LYS A 5 9.10 12.81 10.27
CA LYS A 5 9.08 13.51 8.96
C LYS A 5 7.90 13.14 8.08
N TYR A 6 7.30 11.95 8.25
CA TYR A 6 6.10 11.55 7.49
C TYR A 6 4.85 12.16 8.09
N VAL A 7 4.75 12.15 9.42
CA VAL A 7 3.67 12.83 10.12
C VAL A 7 3.70 14.31 9.75
N GLU A 8 4.87 14.96 9.79
CA GLU A 8 5.03 16.34 9.36
C GLU A 8 4.64 16.56 7.88
N ALA A 9 5.04 15.65 6.98
CA ALA A 9 4.69 15.75 5.58
C ALA A 9 3.18 15.57 5.35
N TYR A 10 2.56 14.62 6.06
CA TYR A 10 1.13 14.38 6.02
C TYR A 10 0.34 15.56 6.59
N GLU A 11 0.75 16.11 7.74
CA GLU A 11 0.14 17.27 8.37
C GLU A 11 0.22 18.52 7.48
N LEU A 12 1.35 18.70 6.78
CA LEU A 12 1.48 19.78 5.78
C LEU A 12 0.56 19.59 4.58
N LEU A 13 0.30 18.33 4.20
CA LEU A 13 -0.59 18.02 3.08
C LEU A 13 -2.04 18.37 3.41
N VAL A 14 -2.51 17.99 4.60
CA VAL A 14 -3.91 18.20 5.03
C VAL A 14 -4.17 19.57 5.63
N GLY A 15 -3.13 20.40 5.78
CA GLY A 15 -3.25 21.75 6.35
C GLY A 15 -3.67 21.78 7.83
N LYS A 16 -3.52 20.68 8.55
CA LYS A 16 -3.83 20.57 9.99
C LYS A 16 -2.57 20.67 10.80
N THR A 17 -2.47 21.66 11.67
CA THR A 17 -1.50 21.68 12.76
C THR A 17 -2.08 20.82 13.87
N VAL A 18 -1.53 19.65 14.13
CA VAL A 18 -1.92 18.84 15.27
C VAL A 18 -1.33 19.50 16.52
N VAL A 19 -2.16 20.27 17.21
CA VAL A 19 -1.85 20.77 18.55
C VAL A 19 -2.34 19.71 19.54
N GLY A 20 -1.43 18.88 20.02
CA GLY A 20 -1.71 17.80 20.95
C GLY A 20 -1.00 16.52 20.54
N GLU A 21 -0.74 15.63 21.48
CA GLU A 21 -0.09 14.36 21.23
C GLU A 21 -0.83 13.60 20.12
N SER A 22 -0.16 13.41 19.00
CA SER A 22 -0.69 12.65 17.86
C SER A 22 -1.15 11.26 18.34
N PRO A 23 -2.36 10.79 18.00
CA PRO A 23 -2.78 9.41 18.25
C PRO A 23 -1.79 8.39 17.64
N LEU A 24 -0.98 8.83 16.67
CA LEU A 24 0.11 8.05 16.08
C LEU A 24 1.34 7.95 16.99
N ALA A 25 1.54 8.84 17.96
CA ALA A 25 2.61 8.74 18.93
C ALA A 25 2.37 7.62 19.94
N ASN A 26 1.11 7.27 20.21
CA ASN A 26 0.75 6.18 21.13
C ASN A 26 0.62 4.80 20.47
N ALA A 27 0.74 4.71 19.15
CA ALA A 27 1.01 3.45 18.45
C ALA A 27 2.49 3.05 18.56
N GLN A 28 3.12 3.30 19.70
CA GLN A 28 4.30 2.55 20.10
C GLN A 28 3.85 1.10 20.28
N VAL A 29 4.06 0.32 19.22
CA VAL A 29 4.22 -1.12 19.34
C VAL A 29 4.96 -1.37 20.65
N ARG A 30 4.33 -2.04 21.60
CA ARG A 30 5.03 -2.69 22.70
C ARG A 30 5.91 -3.77 22.09
N ALA A 31 6.99 -3.33 21.44
CA ALA A 31 8.14 -4.16 21.18
C ALA A 31 8.84 -4.34 22.52
N SER A 32 8.44 -5.34 23.26
CA SER A 32 9.33 -5.99 24.22
C SER A 32 10.51 -6.52 23.40
N ALA A 33 11.49 -5.68 23.17
CA ALA A 33 12.67 -6.00 22.40
C ALA A 33 13.80 -6.32 23.34
N THR A 34 13.87 -7.54 23.80
CA THR A 34 15.18 -8.20 23.91
C THR A 34 15.56 -8.61 22.49
N ARG A 35 16.49 -7.87 21.89
CA ARG A 35 17.09 -8.15 20.58
C ARG A 35 17.80 -9.51 20.66
N PRO A 36 17.29 -10.59 20.03
CA PRO A 36 18.04 -11.84 19.97
C PRO A 36 19.25 -11.61 19.06
N LYS A 37 20.42 -12.11 19.48
CA LYS A 37 21.60 -12.22 18.60
C LYS A 37 21.18 -12.99 17.32
N PRO A 38 21.73 -12.63 16.14
CA PRO A 38 21.35 -13.27 14.88
C PRO A 38 21.78 -14.75 14.90
N GLY A 39 20.85 -15.61 15.23
CA GLY A 39 20.94 -17.04 15.02
C GLY A 39 20.59 -17.37 13.56
N LYS A 40 21.31 -18.31 12.98
CA LYS A 40 21.28 -18.78 11.58
C LYS A 40 19.97 -19.48 11.19
N THR A 41 18.82 -18.83 11.29
CA THR A 41 17.58 -19.16 10.53
C THR A 41 16.61 -17.98 10.70
N ASP A 42 16.70 -16.98 9.81
CA ASP A 42 15.63 -15.98 9.65
C ASP A 42 14.39 -16.69 9.10
N ARG A 43 13.62 -17.30 10.00
CA ARG A 43 12.33 -17.90 9.62
C ARG A 43 11.42 -16.78 9.18
N PHE A 44 11.14 -16.71 7.89
CA PHE A 44 10.13 -15.79 7.37
C PHE A 44 8.83 -15.93 8.17
N ARG A 45 8.42 -14.84 8.80
CA ARG A 45 7.10 -14.69 9.40
C ARG A 45 6.26 -13.88 8.45
N ARG A 46 5.17 -14.45 7.98
CA ARG A 46 4.18 -13.75 7.15
C ARG A 46 3.61 -12.58 7.95
N PRO A 47 3.71 -11.33 7.48
CA PRO A 47 3.07 -10.22 8.16
C PRO A 47 1.54 -10.35 8.07
N THR A 48 0.86 -9.78 9.06
CA THR A 48 -0.60 -9.74 9.10
C THR A 48 -1.07 -8.30 9.26
N TYR A 49 -2.27 -8.01 8.72
CA TYR A 49 -2.88 -6.70 8.85
C TYR A 49 -4.42 -6.83 8.89
N ASP A 50 -5.05 -6.07 9.78
CA ASP A 50 -6.50 -5.99 9.87
C ASP A 50 -6.98 -4.78 9.07
N ILE A 51 -7.76 -5.03 8.01
CA ILE A 51 -8.35 -3.99 7.18
C ILE A 51 -9.66 -3.57 7.84
N LEU A 52 -9.70 -2.36 8.39
CA LEU A 52 -10.90 -1.81 9.01
C LEU A 52 -11.96 -1.46 7.96
N ARG A 53 -13.21 -1.72 8.29
CA ARG A 53 -14.32 -1.14 7.54
C ARG A 53 -14.30 0.38 7.70
N ALA A 54 -14.43 1.13 6.60
CA ALA A 54 -14.45 2.57 6.66
C ALA A 54 -15.63 3.07 7.51
N SER A 55 -15.32 3.84 8.54
CA SER A 55 -16.30 4.41 9.48
C SER A 55 -16.99 5.66 8.95
N THR A 56 -16.40 6.27 7.91
CA THR A 56 -16.91 7.42 7.16
C THR A 56 -16.72 7.20 5.67
N PRO A 57 -17.51 7.84 4.80
CA PRO A 57 -17.26 7.83 3.37
C PRO A 57 -15.84 8.35 3.05
N ILE A 58 -15.22 7.76 2.04
CA ILE A 58 -13.91 8.17 1.53
C ILE A 58 -14.10 9.05 0.30
N THR A 59 -13.52 10.24 0.34
CA THR A 59 -13.44 11.17 -0.79
C THR A 59 -12.06 11.04 -1.41
N LEU A 60 -11.98 10.58 -2.64
CA LEU A 60 -10.69 10.40 -3.29
C LEU A 60 -10.16 11.75 -3.75
N ASP A 61 -9.27 12.35 -2.98
CA ASP A 61 -8.58 13.60 -3.33
C ASP A 61 -7.05 13.53 -3.12
N GLY A 62 -6.55 12.36 -2.71
CA GLY A 62 -5.14 12.07 -2.50
C GLY A 62 -4.62 12.48 -1.12
N ARG A 63 -5.48 12.77 -0.14
CA ARG A 63 -5.06 13.34 1.16
C ARG A 63 -5.11 12.40 2.34
N MET A 64 -5.96 11.40 2.33
CA MET A 64 -6.19 10.49 3.47
C MET A 64 -6.54 11.24 4.78
N ASP A 65 -7.37 12.27 4.71
CA ASP A 65 -7.70 13.11 5.88
C ASP A 65 -9.07 12.81 6.49
N GLU A 66 -9.82 11.84 5.96
CA GLU A 66 -11.06 11.39 6.58
C GLU A 66 -10.80 10.64 7.89
N ALA A 67 -11.78 10.73 8.80
CA ALA A 67 -11.72 10.06 10.09
C ALA A 67 -11.40 8.55 9.97
N ALA A 68 -11.93 7.89 8.95
CA ALA A 68 -11.65 6.47 8.70
C ALA A 68 -10.16 6.18 8.48
N TRP A 69 -9.43 7.05 7.77
CA TRP A 69 -7.98 6.90 7.60
C TRP A 69 -7.19 7.13 8.89
N HIS A 70 -7.70 8.02 9.77
CA HIS A 70 -7.08 8.22 11.08
C HIS A 70 -7.24 7.00 11.99
N GLU A 71 -8.35 6.27 11.87
CA GLU A 71 -8.61 5.03 12.62
C GLU A 71 -7.75 3.85 12.11
N ALA A 72 -7.46 3.82 10.81
CA ALA A 72 -6.67 2.75 10.20
C ALA A 72 -5.21 2.80 10.68
N THR A 73 -4.68 1.64 11.08
CA THR A 73 -3.27 1.52 11.45
C THR A 73 -2.37 1.50 10.21
N ASN A 74 -1.10 1.84 10.39
CA ASN A 74 -0.13 1.65 9.33
C ASN A 74 0.20 0.17 9.13
N MET A 75 0.45 -0.21 7.90
CA MET A 75 0.88 -1.57 7.56
C MET A 75 2.29 -1.91 8.08
N GLY A 76 3.00 -0.94 8.63
CA GLY A 76 4.34 -1.10 9.15
C GLY A 76 5.44 -0.80 8.11
N PRO A 77 6.71 -1.05 8.46
CA PRO A 77 7.82 -0.67 7.61
C PRO A 77 7.89 -1.53 6.35
N PHE A 78 8.23 -0.89 5.23
CA PHE A 78 8.51 -1.60 3.99
C PHE A 78 9.93 -2.17 4.01
N HIS A 79 10.11 -3.36 3.44
CA HIS A 79 11.38 -4.07 3.32
C HIS A 79 12.04 -3.76 1.99
N PHE A 80 13.35 -3.48 2.01
CA PHE A 80 14.18 -3.22 0.84
C PHE A 80 15.03 -4.45 0.52
N THR A 81 14.40 -5.50 0.03
CA THR A 81 15.03 -6.82 -0.19
C THR A 81 16.26 -6.74 -1.09
N TRP A 82 16.22 -5.93 -2.12
CA TRP A 82 17.28 -5.83 -3.14
C TRP A 82 18.06 -4.51 -3.07
N TRP A 83 17.98 -3.82 -1.93
CA TRP A 83 18.67 -2.55 -1.74
C TRP A 83 20.19 -2.73 -1.81
N LYS A 84 20.85 -1.85 -2.59
CA LYS A 84 22.30 -1.86 -2.78
C LYS A 84 22.96 -0.63 -2.18
N SER A 85 22.43 0.53 -2.48
CA SER A 85 23.03 1.81 -2.08
C SER A 85 22.00 2.94 -2.12
N GLY A 86 22.39 4.11 -1.64
CA GLY A 86 21.55 5.30 -1.60
C GLY A 86 20.69 5.40 -0.34
N LYS A 87 19.85 6.40 -0.29
CA LYS A 87 18.95 6.66 0.83
C LYS A 87 17.65 5.86 0.63
N LYS A 88 17.28 5.05 1.60
CA LYS A 88 16.01 4.31 1.58
C LYS A 88 14.84 5.28 1.68
N LYS A 89 14.06 5.37 0.61
CA LYS A 89 12.83 6.16 0.53
C LYS A 89 11.74 5.44 1.33
N GLN A 90 11.19 6.10 2.34
CA GLN A 90 10.21 5.48 3.22
C GLN A 90 8.80 5.49 2.59
N THR A 91 7.97 4.58 3.04
CA THR A 91 6.58 4.45 2.61
C THR A 91 5.70 4.23 3.82
N VAL A 92 4.57 4.92 3.84
CA VAL A 92 3.46 4.68 4.76
C VAL A 92 2.28 4.21 3.92
N ALA A 93 1.61 3.16 4.34
CA ALA A 93 0.43 2.66 3.67
C ALA A 93 -0.63 2.19 4.67
N LYS A 94 -1.89 2.37 4.29
CA LYS A 94 -3.07 1.96 5.03
C LYS A 94 -4.08 1.34 4.09
N LEU A 95 -4.90 0.44 4.60
CA LEU A 95 -6.01 -0.15 3.87
C LEU A 95 -7.32 0.07 4.64
N LEU A 96 -8.38 0.30 3.88
CA LEU A 96 -9.77 0.31 4.36
C LEU A 96 -10.64 -0.48 3.40
N TRP A 97 -11.85 -0.81 3.81
CA TRP A 97 -12.83 -1.42 2.95
C TRP A 97 -14.25 -0.97 3.28
N ASP A 98 -15.15 -1.10 2.31
CA ASP A 98 -16.59 -1.00 2.51
C ASP A 98 -17.32 -2.08 1.66
N ASP A 99 -18.62 -1.98 1.47
CA ASP A 99 -19.38 -2.96 0.68
C ASP A 99 -19.04 -2.96 -0.82
N LYS A 100 -18.36 -1.92 -1.30
CA LYS A 100 -18.09 -1.70 -2.73
C LYS A 100 -16.61 -1.74 -3.07
N TYR A 101 -15.73 -1.25 -2.16
CA TYR A 101 -14.35 -0.97 -2.48
C TYR A 101 -13.37 -1.52 -1.44
N LEU A 102 -12.23 -1.95 -1.93
CA LEU A 102 -10.98 -1.95 -1.20
C LEU A 102 -10.31 -0.60 -1.45
N TYR A 103 -9.97 0.12 -0.38
CA TYR A 103 -9.24 1.38 -0.45
C TYR A 103 -7.78 1.16 -0.08
N VAL A 104 -6.90 1.75 -0.87
CA VAL A 104 -5.45 1.78 -0.61
C VAL A 104 -5.02 3.23 -0.51
N GLY A 105 -4.51 3.62 0.66
CA GLY A 105 -3.92 4.94 0.87
C GLY A 105 -2.43 4.81 1.14
N HIS A 106 -1.60 5.65 0.53
CA HIS A 106 -0.17 5.64 0.78
C HIS A 106 0.48 7.01 0.66
N ILE A 107 1.60 7.18 1.39
CA ILE A 107 2.52 8.31 1.27
C ILE A 107 3.90 7.75 0.99
N CYS A 108 4.52 8.20 -0.09
CA CYS A 108 5.85 7.79 -0.51
C CYS A 108 6.82 8.97 -0.43
N GLN A 109 7.82 8.89 0.44
CA GLN A 109 8.92 9.85 0.43
C GLN A 109 9.69 9.72 -0.89
N ASP A 110 9.89 10.82 -1.59
CA ASP A 110 10.66 10.86 -2.81
C ASP A 110 11.38 12.19 -2.98
N GLU A 111 12.60 12.17 -3.49
CA GLU A 111 13.39 13.37 -3.78
C GLU A 111 13.36 13.71 -5.28
N TYR A 112 12.81 12.80 -6.13
CA TYR A 112 12.75 12.96 -7.60
C TYR A 112 11.55 12.19 -8.13
N ILE A 113 10.40 12.86 -8.23
CA ILE A 113 9.13 12.20 -8.58
C ILE A 113 8.99 12.11 -10.09
N THR A 114 9.02 10.88 -10.59
CA THR A 114 8.82 10.59 -12.00
C THR A 114 7.39 10.10 -12.23
N ALA A 115 6.63 10.81 -13.07
CA ALA A 115 5.28 10.43 -13.47
C ALA A 115 4.97 10.93 -14.88
N ARG A 116 5.36 10.18 -15.88
CA ARG A 116 5.23 10.54 -17.31
C ARG A 116 3.93 10.05 -17.92
N TYR A 117 3.48 8.88 -17.48
CA TYR A 117 2.32 8.17 -18.02
C TYR A 117 1.01 8.73 -17.48
N LYS A 118 -0.09 8.63 -18.29
CA LYS A 118 -1.37 9.27 -17.97
C LYS A 118 -2.59 8.38 -18.24
N ASN A 119 -2.41 7.24 -18.93
CA ASN A 119 -3.53 6.42 -19.37
C ASN A 119 -3.53 5.05 -18.68
N HIS A 120 -4.67 4.37 -18.73
CA HIS A 120 -4.76 2.96 -18.42
C HIS A 120 -3.92 2.15 -19.41
N ASP A 121 -3.27 1.10 -18.92
CA ASP A 121 -2.35 0.23 -19.66
C ASP A 121 -1.02 0.89 -20.11
N ASP A 122 -0.77 2.13 -19.75
CA ASP A 122 0.56 2.70 -19.90
C ASP A 122 1.58 1.94 -19.00
N PRO A 123 2.86 1.84 -19.38
CA PRO A 123 3.88 1.10 -18.63
C PRO A 123 4.36 1.85 -17.37
N VAL A 124 3.44 2.07 -16.42
CA VAL A 124 3.64 2.85 -15.19
C VAL A 124 4.76 2.32 -14.30
N ALA A 125 5.17 1.06 -14.48
CA ALA A 125 6.33 0.48 -13.84
C ALA A 125 7.67 1.20 -14.15
N ARG A 126 7.67 2.12 -15.14
CA ARG A 126 8.81 2.98 -15.48
C ARG A 126 8.77 4.35 -14.82
N ASP A 127 7.70 4.64 -14.08
CA ASP A 127 7.54 5.83 -13.24
C ASP A 127 7.78 5.48 -11.76
N ASP A 128 7.71 6.46 -10.87
CA ASP A 128 7.49 6.18 -9.46
C ASP A 128 6.10 5.56 -9.30
N CYS A 129 6.10 4.31 -8.88
CA CYS A 129 4.96 3.42 -8.98
C CYS A 129 4.68 2.75 -7.63
N PHE A 130 3.40 2.65 -7.30
CA PHE A 130 2.90 1.85 -6.20
C PHE A 130 2.01 0.74 -6.72
N GLU A 131 2.06 -0.42 -6.07
CA GLU A 131 1.37 -1.61 -6.54
C GLU A 131 0.69 -2.34 -5.39
N VAL A 132 -0.53 -2.82 -5.63
CA VAL A 132 -1.18 -3.82 -4.80
C VAL A 132 -1.26 -5.15 -5.53
N MET A 133 -0.82 -6.21 -4.87
CA MET A 133 -1.02 -7.58 -5.32
C MET A 133 -2.01 -8.29 -4.40
N VAL A 134 -3.04 -8.90 -4.97
CA VAL A 134 -4.16 -9.48 -4.23
C VAL A 134 -4.42 -10.92 -4.66
N ALA A 135 -4.40 -11.86 -3.72
CA ALA A 135 -4.91 -13.22 -3.88
C ALA A 135 -6.17 -13.37 -3.01
N PRO A 136 -7.36 -13.24 -3.60
CA PRO A 136 -8.62 -13.18 -2.85
C PRO A 136 -9.06 -14.54 -2.28
N ASP A 137 -8.43 -15.63 -2.68
CA ASP A 137 -8.54 -16.95 -2.08
C ASP A 137 -7.19 -17.36 -1.47
N PRO A 138 -7.03 -17.34 -0.13
CA PRO A 138 -5.77 -17.70 0.53
C PRO A 138 -5.31 -19.14 0.28
N ASP A 139 -6.22 -20.04 -0.11
CA ASP A 139 -5.89 -21.43 -0.41
C ASP A 139 -5.35 -21.60 -1.83
N ARG A 140 -5.43 -20.54 -2.64
CA ARG A 140 -4.93 -20.48 -4.01
C ARG A 140 -3.98 -19.30 -4.22
N PRO A 141 -2.84 -19.23 -3.52
CA PRO A 141 -1.96 -18.06 -3.55
C PRO A 141 -1.38 -17.78 -4.95
N ASP A 142 -1.24 -18.79 -5.80
CA ASP A 142 -0.77 -18.67 -7.18
C ASP A 142 -1.81 -18.05 -8.13
N PHE A 143 -3.01 -17.80 -7.64
CA PHE A 143 -4.08 -17.14 -8.36
C PHE A 143 -4.24 -15.73 -7.78
N TYR A 144 -3.64 -14.74 -8.43
CA TYR A 144 -3.59 -13.38 -7.90
C TYR A 144 -3.67 -12.33 -9.00
N PHE A 145 -3.96 -11.10 -8.56
CA PHE A 145 -4.11 -9.91 -9.38
C PHE A 145 -3.06 -8.89 -8.95
N ASN A 146 -2.64 -8.03 -9.86
CA ASN A 146 -1.87 -6.83 -9.55
C ASN A 146 -2.51 -5.61 -10.20
N ILE A 147 -2.43 -4.49 -9.51
CA ILE A 147 -2.80 -3.17 -10.00
C ILE A 147 -1.68 -2.24 -9.56
N GLU A 148 -1.06 -1.57 -10.53
CA GLU A 148 0.08 -0.67 -10.36
C GLU A 148 -0.31 0.73 -10.84
N TRP A 149 0.10 1.78 -10.13
CA TRP A 149 -0.27 3.15 -10.49
C TRP A 149 0.83 4.15 -10.14
N ASN A 150 0.84 5.28 -10.85
CA ASN A 150 1.62 6.47 -10.54
C ASN A 150 0.76 7.57 -9.90
N VAL A 151 1.39 8.67 -9.48
CA VAL A 151 0.70 9.80 -8.83
C VAL A 151 -0.28 10.55 -9.74
N ARG A 152 -0.18 10.38 -11.06
CA ARG A 152 -1.10 11.01 -12.04
C ARG A 152 -2.37 10.19 -12.27
N GLY A 153 -2.47 9.01 -11.67
CA GLY A 153 -3.63 8.12 -11.83
C GLY A 153 -3.57 7.22 -13.06
N ALA A 154 -2.47 7.22 -13.82
CA ALA A 154 -2.23 6.17 -14.79
C ALA A 154 -2.03 4.84 -14.06
N TYR A 155 -2.57 3.77 -14.59
CA TYR A 155 -2.42 2.44 -13.99
C TYR A 155 -2.37 1.33 -15.04
N ILE A 156 -1.75 0.22 -14.65
CA ILE A 156 -1.79 -1.05 -15.37
C ILE A 156 -2.27 -2.13 -14.42
N ASP A 157 -2.97 -3.11 -14.94
CA ASP A 157 -3.46 -4.22 -14.17
C ASP A 157 -3.17 -5.57 -14.82
N GLY A 158 -3.28 -6.64 -14.04
CA GLY A 158 -2.98 -7.97 -14.51
C GLY A 158 -3.52 -9.07 -13.62
N HIS A 159 -3.71 -10.24 -14.22
CA HIS A 159 -4.15 -11.43 -13.52
C HIS A 159 -3.20 -12.60 -13.81
N ARG A 160 -2.77 -13.29 -12.77
CA ARG A 160 -1.98 -14.52 -12.83
C ARG A 160 -2.82 -15.70 -12.35
N ALA A 161 -3.27 -16.53 -13.26
CA ALA A 161 -4.13 -17.68 -12.95
C ALA A 161 -3.37 -18.93 -12.51
N ASN A 162 -2.08 -19.00 -12.81
CA ASN A 162 -1.26 -20.22 -12.62
C ASN A 162 0.16 -19.88 -12.10
N GLY A 163 0.24 -18.87 -11.25
CA GLY A 163 1.48 -18.45 -10.62
C GLY A 163 2.36 -17.52 -11.44
N PRO A 164 3.48 -17.06 -10.86
CA PRO A 164 4.27 -15.96 -11.37
C PRO A 164 5.05 -16.28 -12.66
N LYS A 165 5.30 -17.55 -12.91
CA LYS A 165 6.08 -18.02 -14.07
C LYS A 165 5.25 -18.16 -15.36
N LYS A 166 3.93 -18.05 -15.26
CA LYS A 166 3.03 -18.12 -16.40
C LYS A 166 2.65 -16.71 -16.88
N PRO A 167 2.33 -16.54 -18.16
CA PRO A 167 1.86 -15.26 -18.68
C PRO A 167 0.64 -14.76 -17.91
N SER A 168 0.48 -13.44 -17.86
CA SER A 168 -0.77 -12.83 -17.43
C SER A 168 -1.90 -13.29 -18.34
N VAL A 169 -3.08 -13.47 -17.77
CA VAL A 169 -4.30 -13.72 -18.56
C VAL A 169 -5.07 -12.39 -18.75
N PRO A 170 -5.84 -12.25 -19.82
CA PRO A 170 -6.63 -11.04 -20.03
C PRO A 170 -7.56 -10.77 -18.85
N TRP A 171 -7.40 -9.60 -18.25
CA TRP A 171 -8.24 -9.10 -17.16
C TRP A 171 -8.05 -7.59 -17.06
N ALA A 172 -9.13 -6.89 -16.81
CA ALA A 172 -9.11 -5.46 -16.55
C ALA A 172 -9.91 -5.16 -15.29
N ALA A 173 -9.33 -4.38 -14.41
CA ALA A 173 -9.97 -3.90 -13.19
C ALA A 173 -10.93 -2.75 -13.51
N ALA A 174 -12.19 -3.07 -13.73
CA ALA A 174 -13.21 -2.08 -14.05
C ALA A 174 -13.44 -1.11 -12.87
N GLY A 175 -13.53 0.18 -13.17
CA GLY A 175 -13.95 1.21 -12.23
C GLY A 175 -12.95 1.54 -11.12
N VAL A 176 -11.67 1.22 -11.29
CA VAL A 176 -10.60 1.70 -10.41
C VAL A 176 -10.54 3.23 -10.48
N ARG A 177 -10.48 3.88 -9.34
CA ARG A 177 -10.34 5.33 -9.23
C ARG A 177 -9.12 5.65 -8.40
N ILE A 178 -8.33 6.62 -8.86
CA ILE A 178 -7.07 7.01 -8.25
C ILE A 178 -7.04 8.54 -8.16
N ALA A 179 -6.76 9.05 -6.98
CA ALA A 179 -6.46 10.45 -6.77
C ALA A 179 -5.08 10.57 -6.14
N GLY A 180 -4.24 11.43 -6.70
CA GLY A 180 -2.88 11.63 -6.22
C GLY A 180 -2.53 13.09 -6.01
N THR A 181 -1.68 13.34 -5.02
CA THR A 181 -1.06 14.65 -4.77
C THR A 181 0.44 14.49 -4.50
N PHE A 182 1.18 15.58 -4.62
CA PHE A 182 2.62 15.55 -4.39
C PHE A 182 3.13 16.91 -3.89
N ARG A 183 4.34 16.91 -3.33
CA ARG A 183 5.08 18.10 -2.93
C ARG A 183 6.44 18.10 -3.63
N GLY A 184 6.57 18.97 -4.60
CA GLY A 184 7.71 19.14 -5.49
C GLY A 184 7.27 19.35 -6.92
N THR A 185 8.08 18.92 -7.86
CA THR A 185 7.85 18.98 -9.31
C THR A 185 7.78 17.58 -9.88
N LEU A 186 7.15 17.39 -11.02
CA LEU A 186 7.09 16.09 -11.68
C LEU A 186 8.04 16.06 -12.87
N ASN A 187 8.85 15.00 -12.94
CA ASN A 187 9.77 14.75 -14.07
C ASN A 187 10.84 15.83 -14.23
N ASP A 188 11.26 16.45 -13.13
CA ASP A 188 12.33 17.44 -13.08
C ASP A 188 13.27 17.11 -11.92
N ASP A 189 14.45 16.57 -12.25
CA ASP A 189 15.45 16.17 -11.28
C ASP A 189 16.42 17.30 -10.92
N SER A 190 16.17 18.53 -11.40
CA SER A 190 16.99 19.70 -11.10
C SER A 190 16.74 20.27 -9.70
N ASP A 191 15.60 19.98 -9.11
CA ASP A 191 15.26 20.31 -7.73
C ASP A 191 15.05 19.06 -6.88
N LYS A 192 14.58 19.22 -5.63
CA LYS A 192 14.29 18.12 -4.74
C LYS A 192 12.86 18.13 -4.29
N ASP A 193 12.18 17.04 -4.61
CA ASP A 193 10.85 16.74 -4.15
C ASP A 193 10.83 16.27 -2.69
N ARG A 194 9.66 16.15 -2.14
CA ARG A 194 9.48 15.69 -0.75
C ARG A 194 8.74 14.36 -0.65
N PHE A 195 7.59 14.25 -1.31
CA PHE A 195 6.73 13.06 -1.27
C PHE A 195 5.63 13.12 -2.33
N TRP A 196 5.04 11.97 -2.58
CA TRP A 196 3.79 11.83 -3.29
C TRP A 196 2.86 10.88 -2.55
N THR A 197 1.58 11.00 -2.80
CA THR A 197 0.53 10.23 -2.13
C THR A 197 -0.58 9.89 -3.12
N CYS A 198 -1.24 8.76 -2.91
CA CYS A 198 -2.48 8.42 -3.60
C CYS A 198 -3.49 7.82 -2.63
N GLU A 199 -4.75 8.04 -2.97
CA GLU A 199 -5.89 7.27 -2.53
C GLU A 199 -6.48 6.53 -3.71
N VAL A 200 -6.66 5.23 -3.55
CA VAL A 200 -7.13 4.34 -4.62
C VAL A 200 -8.34 3.56 -4.14
N ALA A 201 -9.43 3.60 -4.91
CA ALA A 201 -10.61 2.79 -4.68
C ALA A 201 -10.70 1.70 -5.75
N ILE A 202 -10.61 0.45 -5.34
CA ILE A 202 -10.65 -0.74 -6.20
C ILE A 202 -11.98 -1.45 -5.97
N PRO A 203 -12.89 -1.51 -6.98
CA PRO A 203 -14.17 -2.17 -6.79
C PRO A 203 -14.00 -3.66 -6.44
N LEU A 204 -14.60 -4.09 -5.33
CA LEU A 204 -14.61 -5.49 -4.89
C LEU A 204 -15.28 -6.43 -5.91
N ALA A 205 -16.16 -5.89 -6.73
CA ALA A 205 -16.80 -6.62 -7.83
C ALA A 205 -15.79 -7.25 -8.79
N ASN A 206 -14.61 -6.65 -8.97
CA ASN A 206 -13.52 -7.20 -9.77
C ASN A 206 -13.05 -8.57 -9.29
N PHE A 207 -13.20 -8.86 -8.01
CA PHE A 207 -12.75 -10.10 -7.37
C PHE A 207 -13.89 -11.06 -7.04
N ALA A 208 -15.17 -10.67 -7.18
CA ALA A 208 -16.34 -11.38 -6.66
C ALA A 208 -16.42 -12.86 -7.10
N LYS A 209 -16.08 -13.17 -8.36
CA LYS A 209 -16.08 -14.55 -8.86
C LYS A 209 -14.85 -15.38 -8.47
N TYR A 210 -13.88 -14.75 -7.84
CA TYR A 210 -12.60 -15.37 -7.46
C TYR A 210 -12.45 -15.53 -5.94
N MET A 211 -13.34 -14.93 -5.18
CA MET A 211 -13.43 -15.09 -3.74
C MET A 211 -14.15 -16.40 -3.39
N LYS A 212 -13.94 -16.89 -2.17
CA LYS A 212 -14.73 -18.03 -1.61
C LYS A 212 -16.21 -17.72 -1.48
N ARG A 213 -16.57 -16.44 -1.42
CA ARG A 213 -17.95 -15.93 -1.31
C ARG A 213 -18.15 -14.77 -2.29
N LYS A 214 -19.39 -14.55 -2.70
CA LYS A 214 -19.74 -13.45 -3.64
C LYS A 214 -19.54 -12.04 -3.08
N SER A 215 -19.48 -11.89 -1.75
CA SER A 215 -19.27 -10.61 -1.06
C SER A 215 -18.40 -10.81 0.16
N LEU A 216 -17.59 -9.81 0.49
CA LEU A 216 -16.77 -9.78 1.69
C LEU A 216 -17.63 -9.62 2.95
N ARG A 217 -17.15 -10.23 4.04
CA ARG A 217 -17.70 -10.11 5.37
C ARG A 217 -16.55 -9.94 6.39
N PRO A 218 -16.82 -9.34 7.54
CA PRO A 218 -15.87 -9.36 8.65
C PRO A 218 -15.43 -10.80 8.96
N GLY A 219 -14.12 -10.99 9.12
CA GLY A 219 -13.47 -12.29 9.31
C GLY A 219 -12.96 -12.95 8.02
N ASP A 220 -13.34 -12.47 6.84
CA ASP A 220 -12.77 -12.97 5.59
C ASP A 220 -11.29 -12.58 5.48
N ARG A 221 -10.50 -13.44 4.81
CA ARG A 221 -9.05 -13.27 4.68
C ARG A 221 -8.62 -13.35 3.23
N TRP A 222 -7.68 -12.49 2.88
CA TRP A 222 -6.96 -12.54 1.60
C TRP A 222 -5.46 -12.62 1.86
N ASN A 223 -4.70 -13.03 0.85
CA ASN A 223 -3.27 -12.75 0.81
C ASN A 223 -3.05 -11.50 -0.04
N LEU A 224 -2.20 -10.59 0.44
CA LEU A 224 -1.98 -9.30 -0.20
C LEU A 224 -0.52 -8.88 -0.02
N ASN A 225 0.02 -8.16 -0.98
CA ASN A 225 1.25 -7.41 -0.80
C ASN A 225 1.10 -5.99 -1.35
N LEU A 226 1.81 -5.05 -0.75
CA LEU A 226 2.01 -3.72 -1.28
C LEU A 226 3.48 -3.57 -1.67
N ASN A 227 3.70 -3.02 -2.84
CA ASN A 227 5.02 -2.86 -3.42
C ASN A 227 5.18 -1.42 -3.89
N ARG A 228 6.41 -0.96 -3.88
CA ARG A 228 6.81 0.31 -4.45
C ARG A 228 8.12 0.15 -5.20
N HIS A 229 8.19 0.73 -6.38
CA HIS A 229 9.45 0.99 -7.04
C HIS A 229 9.53 2.45 -7.53
N GLY A 230 10.72 2.94 -7.63
CA GLY A 230 10.95 4.34 -7.98
C GLY A 230 11.36 4.49 -9.43
N GLY A 231 11.09 5.66 -10.00
CA GLY A 231 11.40 6.04 -11.36
C GLY A 231 12.89 5.98 -11.74
N ASP A 232 13.38 6.99 -12.47
CA ASP A 232 14.72 6.92 -13.08
C ASP A 232 15.84 7.22 -12.08
N THR A 233 15.67 8.20 -11.21
CA THR A 233 16.69 8.65 -10.26
C THR A 233 16.55 7.95 -8.90
N ASN A 234 17.65 7.35 -8.42
CA ASN A 234 17.71 6.61 -7.15
C ASN A 234 16.63 5.53 -7.06
N MET A 235 16.44 4.75 -8.12
CA MET A 235 15.47 3.67 -8.19
C MET A 235 15.65 2.68 -7.04
N GLN A 236 14.57 2.38 -6.33
CA GLN A 236 14.53 1.43 -5.22
C GLN A 236 13.29 0.55 -5.31
N TYR A 237 13.44 -0.66 -4.84
CA TYR A 237 12.34 -1.61 -4.69
C TYR A 237 12.06 -1.81 -3.21
N SER A 238 10.84 -1.55 -2.78
CA SER A 238 10.41 -1.82 -1.42
C SER A 238 9.03 -2.49 -1.39
N GLN A 239 8.73 -3.22 -0.32
CA GLN A 239 7.54 -4.04 -0.22
C GLN A 239 7.13 -4.28 1.24
N TRP A 240 5.85 -4.44 1.49
CA TRP A 240 5.34 -4.72 2.83
C TRP A 240 5.74 -6.11 3.31
N SER A 241 5.47 -7.15 2.53
CA SER A 241 5.92 -8.51 2.82
C SER A 241 7.11 -8.88 1.94
N ARG A 242 8.19 -9.32 2.58
CA ARG A 242 9.49 -9.52 1.94
C ARG A 242 9.51 -10.70 0.97
N ALA A 243 9.85 -10.45 -0.29
CA ALA A 243 10.17 -11.50 -1.27
C ALA A 243 11.46 -12.27 -0.89
N ASP A 244 11.61 -13.44 -1.48
CA ASP A 244 12.78 -14.34 -1.28
C ASP A 244 13.59 -14.57 -2.56
N THR A 245 13.44 -13.69 -3.56
CA THR A 245 14.14 -13.75 -4.83
C THR A 245 15.49 -13.06 -4.78
N SER A 246 16.47 -13.56 -5.54
CA SER A 246 17.80 -12.96 -5.64
C SER A 246 17.84 -11.70 -6.53
N LYS A 247 16.87 -11.57 -7.44
CA LYS A 247 16.68 -10.40 -8.32
C LYS A 247 15.34 -9.73 -8.02
N PRO A 248 15.17 -8.43 -8.27
CA PRO A 248 13.90 -7.74 -8.06
C PRO A 248 12.74 -8.45 -8.77
N SER A 249 11.77 -8.90 -7.97
CA SER A 249 10.51 -9.47 -8.43
C SER A 249 9.52 -9.46 -7.28
N PHE A 250 8.43 -8.75 -7.44
CA PHE A 250 7.33 -8.74 -6.47
C PHE A 250 6.39 -9.93 -6.63
N HIS A 251 6.47 -10.64 -7.75
CA HIS A 251 5.64 -11.81 -8.05
C HIS A 251 6.04 -13.04 -7.22
N THR A 252 5.86 -12.95 -5.90
CA THR A 252 6.15 -14.02 -4.93
C THR A 252 4.93 -14.31 -4.05
N PRO A 253 3.82 -14.84 -4.63
CA PRO A 253 2.53 -14.93 -3.95
C PRO A 253 2.57 -15.78 -2.68
N HIS A 254 3.46 -16.77 -2.58
CA HIS A 254 3.70 -17.54 -1.36
C HIS A 254 4.29 -16.71 -0.21
N ARG A 255 4.79 -15.51 -0.51
CA ARG A 255 5.34 -14.55 0.46
C ARG A 255 4.38 -13.41 0.79
N PHE A 256 3.24 -13.29 0.11
CA PHE A 256 2.26 -12.24 0.43
C PHE A 256 1.85 -12.31 1.90
N GLY A 257 1.66 -11.15 2.51
CA GLY A 257 1.10 -11.04 3.85
C GLY A 257 -0.35 -11.53 3.88
N GLN A 258 -0.88 -11.76 5.07
CA GLN A 258 -2.29 -12.09 5.25
C GLN A 258 -3.05 -10.89 5.78
N VAL A 259 -4.16 -10.56 5.15
CA VAL A 259 -5.06 -9.49 5.61
C VAL A 259 -6.39 -10.09 6.05
N THR A 260 -6.98 -9.49 7.08
CA THR A 260 -8.31 -9.85 7.59
C THR A 260 -9.22 -8.64 7.50
N PHE A 261 -10.38 -8.79 6.90
CA PHE A 261 -11.41 -7.75 6.85
C PHE A 261 -12.16 -7.71 8.17
N ILE A 262 -12.18 -6.57 8.85
CA ILE A 262 -12.85 -6.43 10.16
C ILE A 262 -13.75 -5.20 10.18
N ASN A 263 -14.73 -5.20 11.09
CA ASN A 263 -15.51 -3.99 11.35
C ASN A 263 -14.64 -2.94 12.06
N SER A 264 -14.95 -1.67 11.85
CA SER A 264 -14.41 -0.62 12.73
C SER A 264 -14.92 -0.84 14.16
N PRO A 265 -14.09 -0.56 15.17
CA PRO A 265 -14.57 -0.56 16.53
C PRO A 265 -15.75 0.43 16.68
N PRO A 266 -16.73 0.15 17.54
CA PRO A 266 -17.78 1.11 17.81
C PRO A 266 -17.14 2.42 18.28
N ARG A 267 -17.57 3.54 17.71
CA ARG A 267 -17.14 4.85 18.21
C ARG A 267 -17.52 4.93 19.68
N SER A 268 -16.56 5.18 20.54
CA SER A 268 -16.85 5.58 21.91
C SER A 268 -17.74 6.82 21.82
N GLY A 269 -19.03 6.65 22.09
CA GLY A 269 -19.96 7.79 22.14
C GLY A 269 -19.40 8.78 23.17
N ASN A 270 -19.28 10.04 22.80
CA ASN A 270 -19.26 11.09 23.79
C ASN A 270 -20.59 10.90 24.57
N SER A 271 -20.48 10.39 25.76
CA SER A 271 -21.55 10.58 26.75
C SER A 271 -21.58 12.08 27.04
N ASP A 272 -22.63 12.71 26.50
CA ASP A 272 -23.00 14.10 26.83
C ASP A 272 -23.07 14.33 28.32
#